data_69232d1e4a13eb3c3038b427e851fa86
#
_entry.id   69232d1e4a13eb3c3038b427e851fa86
#
_cell.length_a   1.000
_cell.length_b   1.000
_cell.length_c   1.000
_cell.angle_alpha   90.00
_cell.angle_beta   90.00
_cell.angle_gamma   90.00
#
_symmetry.space_group_name_H-M   'P 1'
#
loop_
_entity.id
_entity.type
_entity.pdbx_description
1 polymer ?
#
loop_
_entity_poly.entity_id
_entity_poly.type
_entity_poly.pdbx_seq_one_letter_code
_entity_poly.pdbx_strand_id
1 'polypeptide(L)'
;MLTSTAYTMNRSALAIVIGAWLVVGAAMSASANVITDWDEKAVAVVLPPGPVAVSQQVYTAQRMMGMVHAAMFDAVNSIERRYRPYLVQLPADPATSKEAAAAAAAAAVLATIDEKTAGEMKVALATYLASIPDGAAKAEGVKLGEAVAAKVLEARANDGHDATDDYRPRTTPGVYVPTPITAASTWSKVKPFAMTTASQFRPGPPVSLESKEWATDYNEIKDYGGKTSAKRSPQQTETARFWLMVGPPAYHPFVRQFVTAKQMSVGDSARFMALAAVGLNDALIAVFDAKYHYNFWRPITAIRNGDIDGHDASEREATWQPIDNTPMHPEYPCAHCILSGTISGVIKAALGTEDIPDIAVTSTTAPGVTHRWTNMTAFTDEVANARIWSGFHYRFSTRVGTDMGLKIGEYVAKSVMQPVATNLQ
;
A
#
# COMPACT_ATOMS: atom_id res chain seq x y z
N MET A 1 5.37 -37.09 -81.11
CA MET A 1 6.65 -37.63 -81.62
C MET A 1 7.74 -37.14 -80.71
N LEU A 2 8.35 -38.16 -80.02
CA LEU A 2 9.80 -38.27 -79.74
C LEU A 2 10.43 -37.17 -78.94
N THR A 3 11.21 -37.40 -77.92
CA THR A 3 11.87 -38.55 -77.27
C THR A 3 12.44 -38.13 -75.92
N SER A 4 12.39 -39.04 -74.99
CA SER A 4 13.06 -39.10 -73.72
C SER A 4 14.59 -38.91 -73.86
N THR A 5 15.20 -38.21 -72.88
CA THR A 5 16.54 -38.62 -72.44
C THR A 5 16.72 -38.34 -70.95
N ALA A 6 16.84 -39.40 -70.16
CA ALA A 6 17.19 -39.40 -68.76
C ALA A 6 18.70 -39.14 -68.65
N TYR A 7 19.04 -38.31 -67.61
CA TYR A 7 20.40 -38.23 -67.09
C TYR A 7 20.39 -38.49 -65.57
N THR A 8 21.00 -39.63 -65.26
CA THR A 8 21.35 -40.07 -63.93
C THR A 8 22.58 -39.26 -63.44
N MET A 9 22.48 -38.64 -62.33
CA MET A 9 23.68 -38.15 -61.59
C MET A 9 23.62 -38.48 -60.09
N ASN A 10 24.68 -39.08 -59.73
CA ASN A 10 25.20 -39.70 -58.56
C ASN A 10 24.93 -38.96 -57.23
N ARG A 11 24.54 -39.72 -56.19
CA ARG A 11 24.38 -39.34 -54.81
C ARG A 11 25.74 -39.31 -54.09
N SER A 12 26.19 -38.18 -53.72
CA SER A 12 27.20 -38.05 -52.67
C SER A 12 26.53 -37.45 -51.43
N ALA A 13 26.36 -38.26 -50.39
CA ALA A 13 25.78 -37.86 -49.09
C ALA A 13 26.82 -37.02 -48.32
N LEU A 14 26.48 -35.78 -48.06
CA LEU A 14 27.19 -34.96 -47.10
C LEU A 14 26.32 -34.86 -45.82
N ALA A 15 26.67 -35.63 -44.81
CA ALA A 15 26.01 -35.59 -43.51
C ALA A 15 26.47 -34.32 -42.77
N ILE A 16 25.59 -33.30 -42.69
CA ILE A 16 25.75 -32.16 -41.81
C ILE A 16 25.15 -32.53 -40.45
N VAL A 17 26.01 -32.79 -39.46
CA VAL A 17 25.61 -32.92 -38.05
C VAL A 17 25.32 -31.53 -37.51
N ILE A 18 24.05 -31.14 -37.48
CA ILE A 18 23.60 -29.96 -36.75
C ILE A 18 23.45 -30.38 -35.28
N GLY A 19 24.46 -30.06 -34.47
CA GLY A 19 24.38 -30.13 -33.02
C GLY A 19 23.41 -29.09 -32.48
N ALA A 20 22.17 -29.52 -32.19
CA ALA A 20 21.22 -28.70 -31.46
C ALA A 20 21.67 -28.59 -30.00
N TRP A 21 22.27 -27.44 -29.64
CA TRP A 21 22.44 -27.07 -28.24
C TRP A 21 21.06 -26.67 -27.70
N LEU A 22 20.40 -27.60 -27.01
CA LEU A 22 19.27 -27.30 -26.15
C LEU A 22 19.83 -26.50 -24.96
N VAL A 23 19.76 -25.16 -25.07
CA VAL A 23 19.85 -24.30 -23.91
C VAL A 23 18.57 -24.50 -23.11
N VAL A 24 18.59 -25.44 -22.17
CA VAL A 24 17.58 -25.50 -21.11
C VAL A 24 17.82 -24.30 -20.25
N GLY A 25 17.20 -23.16 -20.60
CA GLY A 25 17.00 -22.06 -19.71
C GLY A 25 16.15 -22.58 -18.56
N ALA A 26 16.78 -22.95 -17.44
CA ALA A 26 16.08 -23.08 -16.19
C ALA A 26 15.44 -21.71 -15.92
N ALA A 27 14.15 -21.59 -16.24
CA ALA A 27 13.32 -20.56 -15.63
C ALA A 27 13.45 -20.84 -14.13
N MET A 28 14.25 -20.05 -13.42
CA MET A 28 14.23 -20.01 -11.97
C MET A 28 12.79 -19.61 -11.63
N SER A 29 11.97 -20.59 -11.27
CA SER A 29 10.71 -20.34 -10.59
C SER A 29 11.09 -19.47 -9.41
N ALA A 30 10.62 -18.21 -9.41
CA ALA A 30 10.71 -17.37 -8.23
C ALA A 30 10.16 -18.21 -7.09
N SER A 31 11.00 -18.54 -6.12
CA SER A 31 10.60 -19.34 -4.96
C SER A 31 9.39 -18.66 -4.35
N ALA A 32 8.26 -19.35 -4.34
CA ALA A 32 7.03 -18.86 -3.72
C ALA A 32 7.38 -18.44 -2.28
N ASN A 33 7.22 -17.16 -1.99
CA ASN A 33 7.53 -16.62 -0.66
C ASN A 33 6.20 -16.53 0.11
N VAL A 34 6.06 -17.35 1.14
CA VAL A 34 4.86 -17.41 1.98
C VAL A 34 4.33 -16.04 2.38
N ILE A 35 5.22 -15.07 2.64
CA ILE A 35 4.84 -13.72 3.07
C ILE A 35 4.14 -12.95 1.96
N THR A 36 4.67 -13.01 0.74
CA THR A 36 4.08 -12.34 -0.42
C THR A 36 2.80 -13.04 -0.88
N ASP A 37 2.75 -14.36 -0.81
CA ASP A 37 1.57 -15.15 -1.20
C ASP A 37 0.39 -14.87 -0.26
N TRP A 38 0.64 -14.77 1.05
CA TRP A 38 -0.41 -14.46 2.01
C TRP A 38 -0.76 -12.96 2.05
N ASP A 39 0.16 -12.07 1.70
CA ASP A 39 -0.17 -10.66 1.45
C ASP A 39 -1.14 -10.50 0.28
N GLU A 40 -0.91 -11.21 -0.83
CA GLU A 40 -1.82 -11.16 -1.98
C GLU A 40 -3.23 -11.65 -1.63
N LYS A 41 -3.32 -12.77 -0.91
CA LYS A 41 -4.60 -13.29 -0.41
C LYS A 41 -5.27 -12.29 0.55
N ALA A 42 -4.50 -11.72 1.46
CA ALA A 42 -5.00 -10.74 2.41
C ALA A 42 -5.57 -9.50 1.70
N VAL A 43 -4.84 -8.92 0.74
CA VAL A 43 -5.31 -7.78 -0.06
C VAL A 43 -6.65 -8.08 -0.75
N ALA A 44 -6.80 -9.28 -1.32
CA ALA A 44 -8.02 -9.69 -2.02
C ALA A 44 -9.23 -9.82 -1.08
N VAL A 45 -8.99 -10.19 0.17
CA VAL A 45 -10.04 -10.46 1.17
C VAL A 45 -10.44 -9.20 1.94
N VAL A 46 -9.45 -8.37 2.35
CA VAL A 46 -9.73 -7.19 3.19
C VAL A 46 -10.41 -6.05 2.42
N LEU A 47 -10.22 -5.99 1.12
CA LEU A 47 -10.86 -5.00 0.24
C LEU A 47 -11.20 -5.64 -1.11
N PRO A 48 -12.24 -6.48 -1.17
CA PRO A 48 -12.62 -7.15 -2.40
C PRO A 48 -13.03 -6.16 -3.49
N PRO A 49 -12.77 -6.47 -4.77
CA PRO A 49 -13.22 -5.64 -5.88
C PRO A 49 -14.74 -5.51 -5.91
N GLY A 50 -15.27 -4.31 -6.11
CA GLY A 50 -16.71 -4.08 -6.24
C GLY A 50 -17.13 -2.65 -5.95
N PRO A 51 -18.41 -2.31 -6.12
CA PRO A 51 -18.94 -0.97 -5.90
C PRO A 51 -19.18 -0.69 -4.41
N VAL A 52 -18.25 -1.03 -3.56
CA VAL A 52 -18.37 -0.76 -2.13
C VAL A 52 -18.23 0.74 -1.90
N ALA A 53 -18.85 1.24 -0.83
CA ALA A 53 -18.56 2.57 -0.29
C ALA A 53 -17.09 2.61 0.19
N VAL A 54 -16.19 2.61 -0.76
CA VAL A 54 -14.74 2.36 -0.67
C VAL A 54 -14.07 3.22 0.40
N SER A 55 -14.61 4.42 0.62
CA SER A 55 -14.04 5.38 1.57
C SER A 55 -14.16 4.97 3.04
N GLN A 56 -15.10 4.11 3.41
CA GLN A 56 -15.25 3.67 4.82
C GLN A 56 -14.49 2.37 5.15
N GLN A 57 -14.05 1.62 4.15
CA GLN A 57 -13.40 0.32 4.34
C GLN A 57 -11.88 0.36 4.17
N VAL A 58 -11.35 1.35 3.47
CA VAL A 58 -9.90 1.43 3.16
C VAL A 58 -9.03 1.43 4.41
N TYR A 59 -9.40 2.20 5.43
CA TYR A 59 -8.63 2.31 6.65
C TYR A 59 -8.78 1.08 7.56
N THR A 60 -9.98 0.47 7.61
CA THR A 60 -10.17 -0.81 8.32
C THR A 60 -9.43 -1.94 7.64
N ALA A 61 -9.43 -1.98 6.30
CA ALA A 61 -8.63 -2.92 5.52
C ALA A 61 -7.13 -2.76 5.80
N GLN A 62 -6.63 -1.52 5.84
CA GLN A 62 -5.22 -1.28 6.13
C GLN A 62 -4.84 -1.67 7.56
N ARG A 63 -5.74 -1.47 8.55
CA ARG A 63 -5.55 -1.95 9.92
C ARG A 63 -5.44 -3.48 9.96
N MET A 64 -6.30 -4.18 9.21
CA MET A 64 -6.24 -5.64 9.09
C MET A 64 -4.91 -6.10 8.49
N MET A 65 -4.41 -5.44 7.43
CA MET A 65 -3.09 -5.73 6.87
C MET A 65 -1.97 -5.54 7.90
N GLY A 66 -2.05 -4.49 8.72
CA GLY A 66 -1.12 -4.27 9.82
C GLY A 66 -1.09 -5.44 10.81
N MET A 67 -2.26 -5.97 11.20
CA MET A 67 -2.36 -7.13 12.10
C MET A 67 -1.84 -8.43 11.44
N VAL A 68 -2.19 -8.67 10.18
CA VAL A 68 -1.73 -9.84 9.41
C VAL A 68 -0.21 -9.88 9.36
N HIS A 69 0.43 -8.77 8.96
CA HIS A 69 1.88 -8.73 8.82
C HIS A 69 2.62 -8.72 10.15
N ALA A 70 2.06 -8.09 11.19
CA ALA A 70 2.61 -8.19 12.54
C ALA A 70 2.60 -9.63 13.07
N ALA A 71 1.50 -10.36 12.82
CA ALA A 71 1.39 -11.77 13.24
C ALA A 71 2.34 -12.67 12.43
N MET A 72 2.42 -12.52 11.11
CA MET A 72 3.38 -13.28 10.30
C MET A 72 4.83 -13.03 10.73
N PHE A 73 5.17 -11.75 10.98
CA PHE A 73 6.53 -11.40 11.43
C PHE A 73 6.87 -12.04 12.77
N ASP A 74 6.03 -11.86 13.80
CA ASP A 74 6.31 -12.42 15.13
C ASP A 74 6.34 -13.94 15.12
N ALA A 75 5.50 -14.61 14.28
CA ALA A 75 5.53 -16.06 14.12
C ALA A 75 6.88 -16.55 13.54
N VAL A 76 7.33 -15.93 12.43
CA VAL A 76 8.63 -16.26 11.82
C VAL A 76 9.79 -15.89 12.73
N ASN A 77 9.74 -14.72 13.36
CA ASN A 77 10.81 -14.24 14.23
C ASN A 77 10.90 -15.03 15.55
N SER A 78 9.82 -15.64 16.02
CA SER A 78 9.85 -16.59 17.16
C SER A 78 10.77 -17.79 16.90
N ILE A 79 10.89 -18.21 15.62
CA ILE A 79 11.76 -19.30 15.17
C ILE A 79 13.19 -18.79 14.92
N GLU A 80 13.33 -17.70 14.14
CA GLU A 80 14.65 -17.19 13.72
C GLU A 80 15.38 -16.36 14.78
N ARG A 81 14.63 -15.62 15.59
CA ARG A 81 15.14 -14.75 16.67
C ARG A 81 16.17 -13.72 16.23
N ARG A 82 16.04 -13.23 14.99
CA ARG A 82 16.97 -12.25 14.40
C ARG A 82 16.66 -10.81 14.77
N TYR A 83 15.41 -10.56 15.18
CA TYR A 83 14.90 -9.22 15.44
C TYR A 83 14.22 -9.14 16.79
N ARG A 84 14.10 -7.94 17.35
CA ARG A 84 13.18 -7.70 18.47
C ARG A 84 11.76 -7.98 18.01
N PRO A 85 10.94 -8.70 18.77
CA PRO A 85 9.55 -8.95 18.39
C PRO A 85 8.79 -7.63 18.24
N TYR A 86 7.77 -7.64 17.40
CA TYR A 86 6.83 -6.53 17.35
C TYR A 86 5.96 -6.49 18.62
N LEU A 87 5.34 -7.60 18.95
CA LEU A 87 4.48 -7.74 20.12
C LEU A 87 4.91 -8.92 21.01
N VAL A 88 5.16 -10.09 20.42
CA VAL A 88 5.38 -11.34 21.18
C VAL A 88 6.44 -12.22 20.51
N GLN A 89 7.26 -12.85 21.35
CA GLN A 89 8.17 -13.91 20.94
C GLN A 89 7.84 -15.15 21.75
N LEU A 90 7.27 -16.16 21.10
CA LEU A 90 6.93 -17.43 21.73
C LEU A 90 8.10 -18.43 21.64
N PRO A 91 8.19 -19.38 22.57
CA PRO A 91 9.14 -20.49 22.44
C PRO A 91 8.88 -21.28 21.16
N ALA A 92 9.91 -21.53 20.37
CA ALA A 92 9.85 -22.33 19.17
C ALA A 92 11.18 -23.05 18.94
N ASP A 93 11.10 -24.27 18.41
CA ASP A 93 12.26 -25.02 17.94
C ASP A 93 12.78 -24.42 16.63
N PRO A 94 14.09 -24.23 16.43
CA PRO A 94 14.65 -23.77 15.15
C PRO A 94 14.27 -24.62 13.93
N ALA A 95 13.89 -25.89 14.12
CA ALA A 95 13.42 -26.78 13.07
C ALA A 95 11.93 -26.58 12.70
N THR A 96 11.20 -25.75 13.43
CA THR A 96 9.79 -25.42 13.14
C THR A 96 9.65 -24.78 11.75
N SER A 97 8.62 -25.17 10.96
CA SER A 97 8.39 -24.58 9.64
C SER A 97 7.93 -23.14 9.76
N LYS A 98 8.74 -22.23 9.25
CA LYS A 98 8.44 -20.79 9.15
C LYS A 98 7.29 -20.53 8.21
N GLU A 99 7.22 -21.29 7.12
CA GLU A 99 6.19 -21.20 6.10
C GLU A 99 4.81 -21.58 6.69
N ALA A 100 4.77 -22.68 7.46
CA ALA A 100 3.54 -23.07 8.14
C ALA A 100 3.12 -22.06 9.21
N ALA A 101 4.08 -21.51 9.96
CA ALA A 101 3.82 -20.53 10.99
C ALA A 101 3.29 -19.20 10.41
N ALA A 102 3.91 -18.69 9.37
CA ALA A 102 3.45 -17.47 8.70
C ALA A 102 2.05 -17.65 8.09
N ALA A 103 1.82 -18.76 7.36
CA ALA A 103 0.54 -19.05 6.72
C ALA A 103 -0.59 -19.17 7.76
N ALA A 104 -0.37 -19.91 8.85
CA ALA A 104 -1.34 -20.07 9.92
C ALA A 104 -1.64 -18.76 10.65
N ALA A 105 -0.62 -17.94 10.90
CA ALA A 105 -0.78 -16.62 11.50
C ALA A 105 -1.66 -15.70 10.65
N ALA A 106 -1.38 -15.62 9.35
CA ALA A 106 -2.17 -14.81 8.41
C ALA A 106 -3.62 -15.30 8.32
N ALA A 107 -3.82 -16.62 8.14
CA ALA A 107 -5.15 -17.22 8.05
C ALA A 107 -5.98 -16.96 9.31
N ALA A 108 -5.39 -17.12 10.50
CA ALA A 108 -6.08 -16.90 11.77
C ALA A 108 -6.53 -15.45 11.96
N VAL A 109 -5.71 -14.47 11.57
CA VAL A 109 -6.09 -13.06 11.62
C VAL A 109 -7.20 -12.77 10.62
N LEU A 110 -7.09 -13.20 9.37
CA LEU A 110 -8.09 -12.95 8.32
C LEU A 110 -9.43 -13.64 8.61
N ALA A 111 -9.42 -14.78 9.26
CA ALA A 111 -10.65 -15.51 9.67
C ALA A 111 -11.57 -14.71 10.61
N THR A 112 -11.08 -13.62 11.21
CA THR A 112 -11.88 -12.76 12.10
C THR A 112 -12.75 -11.74 11.37
N ILE A 113 -12.64 -11.62 10.04
CA ILE A 113 -13.39 -10.64 9.26
C ILE A 113 -14.89 -10.99 9.28
N ASP A 114 -15.24 -12.20 8.86
CA ASP A 114 -16.59 -12.75 8.89
C ASP A 114 -16.56 -14.28 8.71
N GLU A 115 -17.73 -14.93 8.87
CA GLU A 115 -17.87 -16.39 8.78
C GLU A 115 -17.49 -16.94 7.38
N LYS A 116 -17.86 -16.23 6.32
CA LYS A 116 -17.50 -16.61 4.94
C LYS A 116 -16.00 -16.62 4.76
N THR A 117 -15.36 -15.52 5.15
CA THR A 117 -13.89 -15.37 5.10
C THR A 117 -13.18 -16.42 5.96
N ALA A 118 -13.70 -16.75 7.14
CA ALA A 118 -13.16 -17.83 7.97
C ALA A 118 -13.16 -19.17 7.24
N GLY A 119 -14.25 -19.50 6.55
CA GLY A 119 -14.34 -20.69 5.71
C GLY A 119 -13.33 -20.69 4.57
N GLU A 120 -13.19 -19.56 3.86
CA GLU A 120 -12.23 -19.39 2.76
C GLU A 120 -10.78 -19.52 3.25
N MET A 121 -10.43 -18.90 4.38
CA MET A 121 -9.08 -18.97 4.94
C MET A 121 -8.71 -20.37 5.44
N LYS A 122 -9.68 -21.12 5.98
CA LYS A 122 -9.46 -22.53 6.33
C LYS A 122 -9.09 -23.38 5.11
N VAL A 123 -9.78 -23.20 4.00
CA VAL A 123 -9.48 -23.91 2.74
C VAL A 123 -8.15 -23.46 2.17
N ALA A 124 -7.88 -22.16 2.14
CA ALA A 124 -6.62 -21.60 1.64
C ALA A 124 -5.42 -22.09 2.46
N LEU A 125 -5.53 -22.13 3.79
CA LEU A 125 -4.49 -22.65 4.67
C LEU A 125 -4.24 -24.13 4.41
N ALA A 126 -5.29 -24.97 4.36
CA ALA A 126 -5.16 -26.39 4.09
C ALA A 126 -4.46 -26.65 2.75
N THR A 127 -4.84 -25.90 1.71
CA THR A 127 -4.22 -25.97 0.37
C THR A 127 -2.75 -25.61 0.41
N TYR A 128 -2.40 -24.51 1.11
CA TYR A 128 -1.00 -24.08 1.24
C TYR A 128 -0.17 -25.13 2.02
N LEU A 129 -0.69 -25.62 3.14
CA LEU A 129 -0.03 -26.62 3.98
C LEU A 129 0.20 -27.96 3.28
N ALA A 130 -0.62 -28.30 2.26
CA ALA A 130 -0.41 -29.52 1.47
C ALA A 130 0.91 -29.50 0.67
N SER A 131 1.49 -28.33 0.42
CA SER A 131 2.80 -28.17 -0.23
C SER A 131 3.99 -28.35 0.72
N ILE A 132 3.75 -28.35 2.04
CA ILE A 132 4.78 -28.51 3.07
C ILE A 132 4.80 -29.97 3.51
N PRO A 133 5.98 -30.63 3.59
CA PRO A 133 6.08 -32.02 4.06
C PRO A 133 5.43 -32.22 5.43
N ASP A 134 4.71 -33.33 5.60
CA ASP A 134 4.10 -33.69 6.87
C ASP A 134 5.16 -34.00 7.94
N GLY A 135 4.86 -33.65 9.17
CA GLY A 135 5.75 -33.89 10.31
C GLY A 135 5.62 -32.88 11.43
N ALA A 136 6.42 -33.07 12.48
CA ALA A 136 6.41 -32.22 13.66
C ALA A 136 6.69 -30.73 13.34
N ALA A 137 7.63 -30.45 12.44
CA ALA A 137 7.98 -29.09 12.04
C ALA A 137 6.76 -28.29 11.49
N LYS A 138 5.96 -28.92 10.63
CA LYS A 138 4.73 -28.35 10.08
C LYS A 138 3.67 -28.15 11.16
N ALA A 139 3.42 -29.19 11.99
CA ALA A 139 2.40 -29.13 13.04
C ALA A 139 2.71 -28.05 14.09
N GLU A 140 3.96 -27.97 14.54
CA GLU A 140 4.40 -26.94 15.48
C GLU A 140 4.38 -25.54 14.84
N GLY A 141 4.67 -25.44 13.54
CA GLY A 141 4.53 -24.18 12.78
C GLY A 141 3.08 -23.65 12.81
N VAL A 142 2.11 -24.49 12.48
CA VAL A 142 0.68 -24.11 12.52
C VAL A 142 0.29 -23.65 13.92
N LYS A 143 0.59 -24.44 14.94
CA LYS A 143 0.28 -24.11 16.34
C LYS A 143 0.92 -22.78 16.79
N LEU A 144 2.19 -22.55 16.42
CA LEU A 144 2.88 -21.31 16.71
C LEU A 144 2.20 -20.12 16.03
N GLY A 145 1.87 -20.23 14.73
CA GLY A 145 1.23 -19.17 13.96
C GLY A 145 -0.13 -18.77 14.55
N GLU A 146 -0.97 -19.74 14.89
CA GLU A 146 -2.27 -19.51 15.53
C GLU A 146 -2.11 -18.84 16.92
N ALA A 147 -1.14 -19.29 17.71
CA ALA A 147 -0.89 -18.71 19.03
C ALA A 147 -0.41 -17.24 18.95
N VAL A 148 0.47 -16.92 17.99
CA VAL A 148 0.93 -15.55 17.77
C VAL A 148 -0.22 -14.67 17.25
N ALA A 149 -1.03 -15.17 16.32
CA ALA A 149 -2.20 -14.45 15.81
C ALA A 149 -3.18 -14.09 16.94
N ALA A 150 -3.45 -15.04 17.84
CA ALA A 150 -4.31 -14.80 19.01
C ALA A 150 -3.79 -13.65 19.88
N LYS A 151 -2.47 -13.52 20.08
CA LYS A 151 -1.87 -12.42 20.83
C LYS A 151 -1.98 -11.07 20.12
N VAL A 152 -1.82 -11.05 18.80
CA VAL A 152 -2.00 -9.82 18.03
C VAL A 152 -3.46 -9.35 18.05
N LEU A 153 -4.41 -10.27 17.88
CA LEU A 153 -5.84 -9.99 17.97
C LEU A 153 -6.25 -9.47 19.36
N GLU A 154 -5.76 -10.12 20.42
CA GLU A 154 -5.98 -9.68 21.81
C GLU A 154 -5.48 -8.26 22.04
N ALA A 155 -4.26 -7.94 21.58
CA ALA A 155 -3.66 -6.60 21.74
C ALA A 155 -4.39 -5.50 20.96
N ARG A 156 -5.15 -5.88 19.92
CA ARG A 156 -5.88 -4.95 19.03
C ARG A 156 -7.39 -4.97 19.22
N ALA A 157 -7.91 -5.79 20.15
CA ALA A 157 -9.36 -5.95 20.37
C ALA A 157 -10.05 -4.64 20.78
N ASN A 158 -9.38 -3.84 21.61
CA ASN A 158 -9.89 -2.56 22.13
C ASN A 158 -8.98 -1.40 21.76
N ASP A 159 -8.62 -1.28 20.49
CA ASP A 159 -7.69 -0.25 20.02
C ASP A 159 -8.38 1.03 19.53
N GLY A 160 -9.69 1.16 19.69
CA GLY A 160 -10.47 2.35 19.34
C GLY A 160 -10.97 2.38 17.89
N HIS A 161 -10.82 1.28 17.13
CA HIS A 161 -11.28 1.21 15.73
C HIS A 161 -12.81 1.32 15.57
N ASP A 162 -13.56 1.07 16.62
CA ASP A 162 -15.02 1.09 16.72
C ASP A 162 -15.55 2.34 17.44
N ALA A 163 -14.71 3.36 17.64
CA ALA A 163 -15.09 4.58 18.33
C ALA A 163 -16.29 5.27 17.66
N THR A 164 -17.24 5.74 18.48
CA THR A 164 -18.44 6.45 17.98
C THR A 164 -18.06 7.77 17.32
N ASP A 165 -18.70 8.06 16.17
CA ASP A 165 -18.53 9.31 15.42
C ASP A 165 -19.19 10.48 16.18
N ASP A 166 -18.38 11.48 16.48
CA ASP A 166 -18.76 12.72 17.14
C ASP A 166 -18.48 13.98 16.29
N TYR A 167 -18.12 13.78 15.01
CA TYR A 167 -17.84 14.88 14.10
C TYR A 167 -19.07 15.79 13.91
N ARG A 168 -18.83 17.11 13.97
CA ARG A 168 -19.85 18.14 13.73
C ARG A 168 -19.42 19.05 12.58
N PRO A 169 -20.13 18.99 11.44
CA PRO A 169 -19.85 19.86 10.30
C PRO A 169 -20.15 21.32 10.63
N ARG A 170 -19.37 22.21 10.04
CA ARG A 170 -19.58 23.67 10.09
C ARG A 170 -19.24 24.24 8.72
N THR A 171 -19.81 25.40 8.39
CA THR A 171 -19.69 26.01 7.06
C THR A 171 -19.14 27.43 7.17
N THR A 172 -17.85 27.60 6.85
CA THR A 172 -17.20 28.91 6.66
C THR A 172 -16.17 28.73 5.53
N PRO A 173 -15.74 29.81 4.84
CA PRO A 173 -14.63 29.72 3.88
C PRO A 173 -13.42 28.99 4.48
N GLY A 174 -12.76 28.12 3.70
CA GLY A 174 -11.64 27.30 4.16
C GLY A 174 -12.02 26.02 4.88
N VAL A 175 -13.29 25.81 5.26
CA VAL A 175 -13.72 24.63 6.04
C VAL A 175 -14.37 23.58 5.15
N TYR A 176 -14.07 22.30 5.45
CA TYR A 176 -14.66 21.15 4.77
C TYR A 176 -16.16 21.06 4.99
N VAL A 177 -16.90 20.93 3.90
CA VAL A 177 -18.35 20.76 3.90
C VAL A 177 -18.69 19.36 3.40
N PRO A 178 -19.10 18.43 4.29
CA PRO A 178 -19.53 17.11 3.88
C PRO A 178 -20.93 17.15 3.26
N THR A 179 -21.14 16.39 2.20
CA THR A 179 -22.47 16.12 1.63
C THR A 179 -22.97 14.72 2.01
N PRO A 180 -22.12 13.65 2.00
CA PRO A 180 -22.43 12.35 2.57
C PRO A 180 -21.91 12.22 4.00
N ILE A 181 -22.10 11.05 4.60
CA ILE A 181 -21.44 10.69 5.87
C ILE A 181 -19.93 10.76 5.71
N THR A 182 -19.25 11.40 6.67
CA THR A 182 -17.79 11.54 6.64
C THR A 182 -17.08 10.20 6.86
N ALA A 183 -15.96 10.02 6.20
CA ALA A 183 -15.13 8.83 6.35
C ALA A 183 -14.02 9.05 7.38
N ALA A 184 -13.76 8.05 8.23
CA ALA A 184 -12.65 8.01 9.17
C ALA A 184 -12.56 9.17 10.17
N SER A 185 -13.68 9.81 10.51
CA SER A 185 -13.74 10.90 11.49
C SER A 185 -13.21 10.51 12.90
N THR A 186 -13.30 9.22 13.22
CA THR A 186 -12.83 8.65 14.50
C THR A 186 -11.46 7.99 14.40
N TRP A 187 -10.82 7.95 13.21
CA TRP A 187 -9.64 7.11 13.01
C TRP A 187 -8.42 7.58 13.81
N SER A 188 -8.36 8.85 14.18
CA SER A 188 -7.36 9.38 15.12
C SER A 188 -7.46 8.82 16.55
N LYS A 189 -8.59 8.17 16.90
CA LYS A 189 -8.79 7.50 18.19
C LYS A 189 -8.21 6.08 18.22
N VAL A 190 -7.83 5.54 17.05
CA VAL A 190 -7.20 4.23 16.95
C VAL A 190 -5.78 4.29 17.54
N LYS A 191 -5.46 3.34 18.41
CA LYS A 191 -4.11 3.19 18.97
C LYS A 191 -3.12 2.89 17.84
N PRO A 192 -2.07 3.69 17.62
CA PRO A 192 -1.07 3.41 16.62
C PRO A 192 -0.35 2.08 16.83
N PHE A 193 0.28 1.57 15.78
CA PHE A 193 1.06 0.33 15.81
C PHE A 193 2.49 0.58 16.27
N ALA A 194 3.12 1.67 15.81
CA ALA A 194 4.50 2.03 16.17
C ALA A 194 4.61 3.45 16.73
N MET A 195 3.81 4.40 16.21
CA MET A 195 3.78 5.77 16.77
C MET A 195 3.26 5.77 18.21
N THR A 196 3.63 6.78 18.97
CA THR A 196 3.17 6.96 20.36
C THR A 196 1.77 7.58 20.43
N THR A 197 1.45 8.50 19.52
CA THR A 197 0.15 9.18 19.41
C THR A 197 -0.21 9.43 17.95
N ALA A 198 -1.51 9.60 17.66
CA ALA A 198 -1.99 9.97 16.32
C ALA A 198 -1.40 11.31 15.84
N SER A 199 -1.17 12.24 16.73
CA SER A 199 -0.66 13.59 16.43
C SER A 199 0.87 13.71 16.40
N GLN A 200 1.62 12.62 16.59
CA GLN A 200 3.09 12.66 16.69
C GLN A 200 3.76 13.35 15.50
N PHE A 201 3.23 13.19 14.30
CA PHE A 201 3.74 13.79 13.08
C PHE A 201 2.77 14.79 12.45
N ARG A 202 1.82 15.34 13.24
CA ARG A 202 0.88 16.35 12.72
C ARG A 202 1.67 17.54 12.17
N PRO A 203 1.44 17.93 10.90
CA PRO A 203 2.15 19.05 10.30
C PRO A 203 1.65 20.40 10.83
N GLY A 204 2.28 21.49 10.41
CA GLY A 204 1.74 22.83 10.59
C GLY A 204 0.38 23.01 9.86
N PRO A 205 -0.32 24.14 10.08
CA PRO A 205 -1.60 24.42 9.45
C PRO A 205 -1.47 24.51 7.91
N PRO A 206 -2.58 24.35 7.17
CA PRO A 206 -2.62 24.66 5.75
C PRO A 206 -2.26 26.13 5.49
N VAL A 207 -1.91 26.44 4.27
CA VAL A 207 -1.58 27.80 3.86
C VAL A 207 -2.77 28.76 4.07
N SER A 208 -2.49 30.03 4.39
CA SER A 208 -3.52 31.05 4.48
C SER A 208 -4.21 31.26 3.14
N LEU A 209 -5.53 31.44 3.13
CA LEU A 209 -6.30 31.73 1.93
C LEU A 209 -5.90 33.06 1.27
N GLU A 210 -5.31 33.98 2.04
CA GLU A 210 -4.81 35.27 1.54
C GLU A 210 -3.40 35.18 0.93
N SER A 211 -2.75 33.99 1.01
CA SER A 211 -1.36 33.82 0.58
C SER A 211 -1.24 33.64 -0.94
N LYS A 212 -0.11 34.10 -1.49
CA LYS A 212 0.24 33.84 -2.89
C LYS A 212 0.33 32.32 -3.20
N GLU A 213 0.74 31.52 -2.24
CA GLU A 213 0.83 30.07 -2.38
C GLU A 213 -0.57 29.48 -2.56
N TRP A 214 -1.56 29.93 -1.77
CA TRP A 214 -2.96 29.52 -1.96
C TRP A 214 -3.43 29.80 -3.39
N ALA A 215 -3.29 31.05 -3.87
CA ALA A 215 -3.75 31.42 -5.20
C ALA A 215 -3.06 30.60 -6.30
N THR A 216 -1.76 30.30 -6.15
CA THR A 216 -1.01 29.48 -7.10
C THR A 216 -1.57 28.06 -7.16
N ASP A 217 -1.74 27.42 -6.01
CA ASP A 217 -2.17 26.01 -5.92
C ASP A 217 -3.67 25.87 -6.25
N TYR A 218 -4.50 26.88 -5.89
CA TYR A 218 -5.90 26.96 -6.30
C TYR A 218 -6.03 27.00 -7.82
N ASN A 219 -5.28 27.87 -8.51
CA ASN A 219 -5.35 27.97 -9.96
C ASN A 219 -4.73 26.75 -10.65
N GLU A 220 -3.68 26.15 -10.11
CA GLU A 220 -3.13 24.90 -10.64
C GLU A 220 -4.19 23.79 -10.64
N ILE A 221 -4.86 23.56 -9.51
CA ILE A 221 -5.85 22.47 -9.44
C ILE A 221 -7.14 22.82 -10.21
N LYS A 222 -7.54 24.08 -10.28
CA LYS A 222 -8.65 24.53 -11.11
C LYS A 222 -8.38 24.19 -12.58
N ASP A 223 -7.17 24.48 -13.07
CA ASP A 223 -6.76 24.29 -14.45
C ASP A 223 -6.58 22.81 -14.83
N TYR A 224 -5.90 22.03 -13.98
CA TYR A 224 -5.49 20.65 -14.29
C TYR A 224 -6.39 19.58 -13.67
N GLY A 225 -7.08 19.87 -12.57
CA GLY A 225 -7.87 18.90 -11.82
C GLY A 225 -9.32 18.74 -12.32
N GLY A 226 -9.81 19.66 -13.15
CA GLY A 226 -11.18 19.67 -13.64
C GLY A 226 -11.53 18.47 -14.53
N LYS A 227 -12.78 17.99 -14.45
CA LYS A 227 -13.27 16.85 -15.25
C LYS A 227 -13.05 17.05 -16.74
N THR A 228 -13.22 18.28 -17.23
CA THR A 228 -13.09 18.69 -18.64
C THR A 228 -11.90 19.61 -18.85
N SER A 229 -10.82 19.43 -18.09
CA SER A 229 -9.61 20.25 -18.20
C SER A 229 -9.07 20.25 -19.64
N ALA A 230 -8.85 21.44 -20.20
CA ALA A 230 -8.19 21.63 -21.49
C ALA A 230 -6.65 21.66 -21.37
N LYS A 231 -6.11 21.85 -20.15
CA LYS A 231 -4.67 21.94 -19.89
C LYS A 231 -4.03 20.58 -19.55
N ARG A 232 -4.82 19.64 -19.01
CA ARG A 232 -4.33 18.30 -18.66
C ARG A 232 -4.16 17.44 -19.90
N SER A 233 -2.96 16.86 -20.08
CA SER A 233 -2.67 15.93 -21.19
C SER A 233 -3.40 14.58 -21.04
N PRO A 234 -3.51 13.79 -22.12
CA PRO A 234 -4.03 12.40 -22.04
C PRO A 234 -3.25 11.54 -21.05
N GLN A 235 -1.92 11.64 -21.03
CA GLN A 235 -1.06 10.90 -20.09
C GLN A 235 -1.31 11.31 -18.64
N GLN A 236 -1.44 12.60 -18.35
CA GLN A 236 -1.80 13.07 -17.01
C GLN A 236 -3.18 12.59 -16.60
N THR A 237 -4.12 12.47 -17.54
CA THR A 237 -5.45 11.91 -17.29
C THR A 237 -5.38 10.41 -16.98
N GLU A 238 -4.55 9.66 -17.69
CA GLU A 238 -4.30 8.24 -17.44
C GLU A 238 -3.71 8.05 -16.05
N THR A 239 -2.64 8.79 -15.71
CA THR A 239 -2.01 8.75 -14.39
C THR A 239 -2.98 9.14 -13.26
N ALA A 240 -3.80 10.17 -13.46
CA ALA A 240 -4.85 10.55 -12.52
C ALA A 240 -5.83 9.40 -12.26
N ARG A 241 -6.27 8.72 -13.31
CA ARG A 241 -7.16 7.56 -13.21
C ARG A 241 -6.48 6.36 -12.57
N PHE A 242 -5.22 6.09 -12.89
CA PHE A 242 -4.44 5.02 -12.29
C PHE A 242 -4.44 5.12 -10.76
N TRP A 243 -4.25 6.33 -10.21
CA TRP A 243 -4.21 6.61 -8.78
C TRP A 243 -5.58 6.95 -8.15
N LEU A 244 -6.70 6.60 -8.82
CA LEU A 244 -8.00 6.52 -8.15
C LEU A 244 -8.11 5.28 -7.28
N MET A 245 -7.29 4.26 -7.53
CA MET A 245 -7.17 3.06 -6.70
C MET A 245 -6.71 3.44 -5.29
N VAL A 246 -7.32 2.82 -4.26
CA VAL A 246 -7.13 3.20 -2.85
C VAL A 246 -6.80 1.99 -1.97
N GLY A 247 -6.18 2.25 -0.82
CA GLY A 247 -5.93 1.26 0.23
C GLY A 247 -4.91 0.17 -0.14
N PRO A 248 -5.03 -1.02 0.46
CA PRO A 248 -4.09 -2.12 0.24
C PRO A 248 -3.83 -2.47 -1.22
N PRO A 249 -4.83 -2.53 -2.13
CA PRO A 249 -4.58 -2.80 -3.55
C PRO A 249 -3.66 -1.80 -4.25
N ALA A 250 -3.62 -0.55 -3.77
CA ALA A 250 -2.79 0.49 -4.38
C ALA A 250 -1.30 0.40 -4.01
N TYR A 251 -0.97 -0.14 -2.82
CA TYR A 251 0.38 -0.03 -2.27
C TYR A 251 1.05 -1.37 -1.97
N HIS A 252 0.31 -2.39 -1.54
CA HIS A 252 0.87 -3.70 -1.22
C HIS A 252 1.49 -4.42 -2.44
N PRO A 253 0.93 -4.37 -3.67
CA PRO A 253 1.59 -4.93 -4.85
C PRO A 253 2.98 -4.36 -5.11
N PHE A 254 3.19 -3.07 -4.87
CA PHE A 254 4.49 -2.43 -4.96
C PHE A 254 5.48 -3.06 -3.96
N VAL A 255 5.07 -3.17 -2.70
CA VAL A 255 5.92 -3.73 -1.62
C VAL A 255 6.23 -5.21 -1.87
N ARG A 256 5.25 -6.02 -2.33
CA ARG A 256 5.47 -7.42 -2.72
C ARG A 256 6.52 -7.56 -3.81
N GLN A 257 6.39 -6.77 -4.89
CA GLN A 257 7.35 -6.81 -5.99
C GLN A 257 8.75 -6.39 -5.55
N PHE A 258 8.85 -5.39 -4.67
CA PHE A 258 10.12 -4.99 -4.09
C PHE A 258 10.79 -6.14 -3.34
N VAL A 259 10.06 -6.84 -2.46
CA VAL A 259 10.53 -8.02 -1.73
C VAL A 259 10.99 -9.12 -2.69
N THR A 260 10.20 -9.40 -3.73
CA THR A 260 10.51 -10.42 -4.75
C THR A 260 11.75 -10.05 -5.56
N ALA A 261 11.85 -8.82 -6.04
CA ALA A 261 12.99 -8.33 -6.83
C ALA A 261 14.30 -8.32 -6.01
N LYS A 262 14.20 -8.11 -4.69
CA LYS A 262 15.34 -8.20 -3.76
C LYS A 262 15.64 -9.64 -3.33
N GLN A 263 14.86 -10.64 -3.72
CA GLN A 263 15.03 -12.04 -3.33
C GLN A 263 15.20 -12.21 -1.82
N MET A 264 14.38 -11.49 -1.04
CA MET A 264 14.48 -11.51 0.41
C MET A 264 14.14 -12.88 0.98
N SER A 265 14.86 -13.30 2.02
CA SER A 265 14.54 -14.51 2.81
C SER A 265 13.14 -14.39 3.44
N VAL A 266 12.55 -15.50 3.89
CA VAL A 266 11.24 -15.48 4.58
C VAL A 266 11.26 -14.53 5.78
N GLY A 267 12.31 -14.57 6.60
CA GLY A 267 12.45 -13.68 7.77
C GLY A 267 12.61 -12.21 7.40
N ASP A 268 13.42 -11.90 6.39
CA ASP A 268 13.60 -10.52 5.93
C ASP A 268 12.34 -10.00 5.24
N SER A 269 11.63 -10.84 4.48
CA SER A 269 10.34 -10.52 3.88
C SER A 269 9.28 -10.25 4.94
N ALA A 270 9.19 -11.10 5.96
CA ALA A 270 8.25 -10.92 7.06
C ALA A 270 8.48 -9.58 7.77
N ARG A 271 9.75 -9.25 8.07
CA ARG A 271 10.09 -7.96 8.68
C ARG A 271 9.76 -6.79 7.76
N PHE A 272 10.19 -6.83 6.51
CA PHE A 272 10.03 -5.70 5.60
C PHE A 272 8.54 -5.40 5.30
N MET A 273 7.76 -6.45 5.01
CA MET A 273 6.32 -6.31 4.78
C MET A 273 5.60 -5.83 6.03
N ALA A 274 6.01 -6.29 7.23
CA ALA A 274 5.44 -5.82 8.49
C ALA A 274 5.77 -4.35 8.76
N LEU A 275 7.00 -3.90 8.53
CA LEU A 275 7.36 -2.48 8.63
C LEU A 275 6.51 -1.61 7.69
N ALA A 276 6.32 -2.05 6.44
CA ALA A 276 5.49 -1.33 5.48
C ALA A 276 4.02 -1.31 5.92
N ALA A 277 3.42 -2.45 6.27
CA ALA A 277 2.01 -2.54 6.65
C ALA A 277 1.68 -1.77 7.93
N VAL A 278 2.55 -1.85 8.95
CA VAL A 278 2.45 -1.07 10.20
C VAL A 278 2.59 0.42 9.91
N GLY A 279 3.59 0.80 9.10
CA GLY A 279 3.80 2.19 8.71
C GLY A 279 2.62 2.78 7.94
N LEU A 280 2.07 2.06 6.98
CA LEU A 280 0.89 2.47 6.21
C LEU A 280 -0.35 2.66 7.10
N ASN A 281 -0.53 1.79 8.11
CA ASN A 281 -1.63 1.98 9.06
C ASN A 281 -1.42 3.22 9.94
N ASP A 282 -0.22 3.40 10.50
CA ASP A 282 0.10 4.58 11.32
C ASP A 282 0.01 5.88 10.51
N ALA A 283 0.37 5.85 9.23
CA ALA A 283 0.19 6.97 8.31
C ALA A 283 -1.29 7.35 8.14
N LEU A 284 -2.20 6.37 8.07
CA LEU A 284 -3.63 6.65 8.03
C LEU A 284 -4.14 7.23 9.35
N ILE A 285 -3.69 6.73 10.50
CA ILE A 285 -4.06 7.30 11.79
C ILE A 285 -3.60 8.76 11.87
N ALA A 286 -2.36 9.04 11.51
CA ALA A 286 -1.78 10.37 11.54
C ALA A 286 -2.43 11.34 10.54
N VAL A 287 -2.72 10.88 9.33
CA VAL A 287 -3.34 11.76 8.32
C VAL A 287 -4.78 12.10 8.69
N PHE A 288 -5.55 11.17 9.26
CA PHE A 288 -6.91 11.46 9.69
C PHE A 288 -6.96 12.31 10.95
N ASP A 289 -5.99 12.20 11.85
CA ASP A 289 -5.79 13.15 12.93
C ASP A 289 -5.60 14.58 12.39
N ALA A 290 -4.67 14.77 11.46
CA ALA A 290 -4.42 16.09 10.88
C ALA A 290 -5.61 16.62 10.08
N LYS A 291 -6.27 15.76 9.28
CA LYS A 291 -7.43 16.13 8.47
C LYS A 291 -8.58 16.70 9.30
N TYR A 292 -8.98 16.00 10.36
CA TYR A 292 -10.08 16.44 11.20
C TYR A 292 -9.68 17.54 12.20
N HIS A 293 -8.39 17.66 12.50
CA HIS A 293 -7.86 18.79 13.26
C HIS A 293 -7.96 20.11 12.49
N TYR A 294 -7.50 20.13 11.22
CA TYR A 294 -7.49 21.33 10.37
C TYR A 294 -8.82 21.54 9.63
N ASN A 295 -9.52 20.46 9.32
CA ASN A 295 -10.83 20.45 8.67
C ASN A 295 -10.89 21.30 7.38
N PHE A 296 -9.85 21.24 6.55
CA PHE A 296 -9.66 22.09 5.37
C PHE A 296 -10.55 21.66 4.20
N TRP A 297 -11.09 22.62 3.49
CA TRP A 297 -12.03 22.40 2.39
C TRP A 297 -11.42 21.78 1.14
N ARG A 298 -12.25 21.03 0.41
CA ARG A 298 -11.88 20.38 -0.85
C ARG A 298 -11.89 21.36 -2.02
N PRO A 299 -11.09 21.10 -3.07
CA PRO A 299 -11.06 21.94 -4.28
C PRO A 299 -12.43 22.19 -4.89
N ILE A 300 -13.31 21.17 -4.93
CA ILE A 300 -14.68 21.36 -5.43
C ILE A 300 -15.47 22.42 -4.66
N THR A 301 -15.28 22.49 -3.35
CA THR A 301 -15.94 23.51 -2.52
C THR A 301 -15.28 24.86 -2.73
N ALA A 302 -13.96 24.95 -2.70
CA ALA A 302 -13.21 26.18 -2.87
C ALA A 302 -13.43 26.82 -4.24
N ILE A 303 -13.30 26.05 -5.32
CA ILE A 303 -13.42 26.57 -6.69
C ILE A 303 -14.85 27.04 -7.00
N ARG A 304 -15.85 26.36 -6.45
CA ARG A 304 -17.25 26.81 -6.58
C ARG A 304 -17.61 28.04 -5.75
N ASN A 305 -16.72 28.46 -4.85
CA ASN A 305 -16.88 29.57 -3.93
C ASN A 305 -15.63 30.47 -3.88
N GLY A 306 -14.86 30.56 -4.99
CA GLY A 306 -13.61 31.31 -5.02
C GLY A 306 -13.77 32.81 -4.78
N ASP A 307 -14.97 33.32 -4.94
CA ASP A 307 -15.34 34.72 -4.70
C ASP A 307 -15.51 35.09 -3.20
N ILE A 308 -15.38 34.12 -2.29
CA ILE A 308 -15.53 34.33 -0.84
C ILE A 308 -14.32 33.93 0.00
N ASP A 309 -13.20 33.54 -0.61
CA ASP A 309 -11.99 33.15 0.10
C ASP A 309 -11.09 34.34 0.52
N GLY A 310 -11.41 35.54 0.02
CA GLY A 310 -10.68 36.77 0.34
C GLY A 310 -9.47 37.02 -0.56
N HIS A 311 -9.29 36.24 -1.63
CA HIS A 311 -8.16 36.39 -2.55
C HIS A 311 -8.61 36.72 -3.99
N ASP A 312 -8.26 37.90 -4.53
CA ASP A 312 -8.70 38.38 -5.85
C ASP A 312 -8.32 37.49 -7.02
N ALA A 313 -7.28 36.65 -6.88
CA ALA A 313 -6.85 35.71 -7.93
C ALA A 313 -7.55 34.35 -7.90
N SER A 314 -8.48 34.15 -6.99
CA SER A 314 -9.27 32.90 -6.84
C SER A 314 -10.61 33.04 -7.52
N GLU A 315 -10.64 33.01 -8.87
CA GLU A 315 -11.89 33.15 -9.61
C GLU A 315 -12.83 31.93 -9.38
N ARG A 316 -14.08 32.23 -9.08
CA ARG A 316 -15.15 31.23 -8.92
C ARG A 316 -15.49 30.56 -10.25
N GLU A 317 -15.66 29.23 -10.22
CA GLU A 317 -16.24 28.41 -11.29
C GLU A 317 -17.37 27.54 -10.72
N ALA A 318 -18.61 28.01 -10.84
CA ALA A 318 -19.78 27.41 -10.18
C ALA A 318 -20.06 25.95 -10.55
N THR A 319 -19.64 25.50 -11.73
CA THR A 319 -19.92 24.17 -12.29
C THR A 319 -18.70 23.25 -12.25
N TRP A 320 -17.57 23.71 -11.71
CA TRP A 320 -16.33 22.91 -11.66
C TRP A 320 -16.53 21.58 -10.93
N GLN A 321 -15.97 20.52 -11.49
CA GLN A 321 -16.01 19.17 -10.93
C GLN A 321 -14.65 18.51 -11.11
N PRO A 322 -14.16 17.74 -10.14
CA PRO A 322 -12.97 16.91 -10.30
C PRO A 322 -13.24 15.74 -11.25
N ILE A 323 -12.17 14.97 -11.57
CA ILE A 323 -12.26 13.85 -12.52
C ILE A 323 -13.20 12.72 -12.04
N ASP A 324 -13.34 12.57 -10.74
CA ASP A 324 -14.19 11.57 -10.08
C ASP A 324 -14.74 12.14 -8.75
N ASN A 325 -15.50 11.33 -8.02
CA ASN A 325 -16.09 11.74 -6.75
C ASN A 325 -15.03 12.15 -5.72
N THR A 326 -15.24 13.31 -5.13
CA THR A 326 -14.37 13.83 -4.07
C THR A 326 -14.39 12.91 -2.84
N PRO A 327 -13.23 12.53 -2.28
CA PRO A 327 -13.18 11.72 -1.07
C PRO A 327 -13.92 12.37 0.11
N MET A 328 -14.68 11.58 0.86
CA MET A 328 -15.62 12.01 1.91
C MET A 328 -14.93 12.34 3.24
N HIS A 329 -13.86 13.11 3.20
CA HIS A 329 -13.10 13.59 4.38
C HIS A 329 -12.38 14.91 4.04
N PRO A 330 -11.93 15.69 5.05
CA PRO A 330 -11.21 16.94 4.84
C PRO A 330 -10.01 16.80 3.92
N GLU A 331 -9.63 17.92 3.28
CA GLU A 331 -8.62 17.91 2.23
C GLU A 331 -7.20 17.66 2.77
N TYR A 332 -6.76 18.41 3.78
CA TYR A 332 -5.36 18.57 4.19
C TYR A 332 -4.97 17.69 5.38
N PRO A 333 -3.80 17.02 5.29
CA PRO A 333 -2.93 16.80 4.16
C PRO A 333 -3.36 15.61 3.27
N CYS A 334 -2.67 15.40 2.12
CA CYS A 334 -2.99 14.36 1.14
C CYS A 334 -2.78 12.93 1.67
N ALA A 335 -3.84 12.12 1.70
CA ALA A 335 -3.76 10.74 2.22
C ALA A 335 -3.00 9.77 1.30
N HIS A 336 -3.10 9.89 -0.03
CA HIS A 336 -2.30 9.08 -0.95
C HIS A 336 -0.81 9.39 -0.83
N CYS A 337 -0.49 10.68 -0.69
CA CYS A 337 0.88 11.14 -0.60
C CYS A 337 1.56 10.68 0.70
N ILE A 338 0.84 10.63 1.82
CA ILE A 338 1.41 10.11 3.06
C ILE A 338 1.70 8.60 2.95
N LEU A 339 0.84 7.83 2.27
CA LEU A 339 1.06 6.40 2.08
C LEU A 339 2.27 6.13 1.18
N SER A 340 2.38 6.80 0.02
CA SER A 340 3.56 6.66 -0.84
C SER A 340 4.85 7.13 -0.16
N GLY A 341 4.78 8.24 0.57
CA GLY A 341 5.89 8.75 1.38
C GLY A 341 6.32 7.76 2.48
N THR A 342 5.36 7.06 3.12
CA THR A 342 5.67 6.07 4.15
C THR A 342 6.43 4.88 3.58
N ILE A 343 6.03 4.35 2.44
CA ILE A 343 6.78 3.28 1.75
C ILE A 343 8.18 3.76 1.40
N SER A 344 8.29 4.98 0.85
CA SER A 344 9.59 5.59 0.53
C SER A 344 10.49 5.70 1.76
N GLY A 345 9.95 6.16 2.90
CA GLY A 345 10.68 6.26 4.16
C GLY A 345 11.16 4.91 4.70
N VAL A 346 10.33 3.86 4.62
CA VAL A 346 10.71 2.50 5.00
C VAL A 346 11.83 1.97 4.10
N ILE A 347 11.71 2.12 2.77
CA ILE A 347 12.71 1.65 1.80
C ILE A 347 14.03 2.40 2.01
N LYS A 348 13.99 3.73 2.10
CA LYS A 348 15.19 4.55 2.32
C LYS A 348 15.91 4.18 3.62
N ALA A 349 15.17 3.94 4.69
CA ALA A 349 15.75 3.51 5.97
C ALA A 349 16.36 2.10 5.89
N ALA A 350 15.81 1.21 5.06
CA ALA A 350 16.29 -0.16 4.90
C ALA A 350 17.49 -0.27 3.94
N LEU A 351 17.54 0.55 2.89
CA LEU A 351 18.56 0.47 1.82
C LEU A 351 19.61 1.58 1.86
N GLY A 352 19.33 2.70 2.52
CA GLY A 352 20.19 3.89 2.47
C GLY A 352 20.18 4.63 1.12
N THR A 353 19.27 4.29 0.21
CA THR A 353 19.13 4.90 -1.13
C THR A 353 17.68 5.02 -1.53
N GLU A 354 17.39 5.89 -2.50
CA GLU A 354 16.08 6.03 -3.15
C GLU A 354 15.96 5.20 -4.43
N ASP A 355 17.07 4.65 -4.94
CA ASP A 355 17.06 3.77 -6.10
C ASP A 355 16.58 2.38 -5.73
N ILE A 356 15.65 1.85 -6.53
CA ILE A 356 14.98 0.58 -6.32
C ILE A 356 15.08 -0.29 -7.59
N PRO A 357 14.86 -1.61 -7.48
CA PRO A 357 14.63 -2.44 -8.67
C PRO A 357 13.46 -1.91 -9.49
N ASP A 358 13.38 -2.28 -10.76
CA ASP A 358 12.24 -1.95 -11.62
C ASP A 358 10.96 -2.59 -11.07
N ILE A 359 10.09 -1.78 -10.48
CA ILE A 359 8.81 -2.18 -9.90
C ILE A 359 7.68 -1.80 -10.84
N ALA A 360 6.84 -2.77 -11.20
CA ALA A 360 5.71 -2.59 -12.12
C ALA A 360 4.37 -2.87 -11.42
N VAL A 361 3.46 -1.92 -11.41
CA VAL A 361 2.14 -2.07 -10.80
C VAL A 361 1.05 -1.77 -11.82
N THR A 362 -0.05 -2.52 -11.76
CA THR A 362 -1.28 -2.27 -12.52
C THR A 362 -2.35 -1.67 -11.62
N SER A 363 -3.35 -1.03 -12.21
CA SER A 363 -4.45 -0.44 -11.48
C SER A 363 -5.81 -0.93 -11.97
N THR A 364 -6.70 -1.27 -11.04
CA THR A 364 -8.09 -1.65 -11.35
C THR A 364 -8.90 -0.46 -11.86
N THR A 365 -8.48 0.77 -11.56
CA THR A 365 -9.13 2.01 -12.01
C THR A 365 -8.61 2.52 -13.35
N ALA A 366 -7.55 1.89 -13.89
CA ALA A 366 -7.02 2.09 -15.24
C ALA A 366 -6.66 0.73 -15.88
N PRO A 367 -7.66 -0.07 -16.29
CA PRO A 367 -7.42 -1.42 -16.82
C PRO A 367 -6.48 -1.40 -18.03
N GLY A 368 -5.50 -2.30 -18.05
CA GLY A 368 -4.51 -2.41 -19.13
C GLY A 368 -3.32 -1.45 -19.00
N VAL A 369 -3.33 -0.54 -18.03
CA VAL A 369 -2.22 0.39 -17.77
C VAL A 369 -1.29 -0.22 -16.72
N THR A 370 0.03 -0.11 -16.97
CA THR A 370 1.09 -0.51 -16.03
C THR A 370 2.06 0.63 -15.86
N HIS A 371 2.24 1.08 -14.64
CA HIS A 371 3.25 2.08 -14.27
C HIS A 371 4.48 1.40 -13.69
N ARG A 372 5.66 2.02 -13.90
CA ARG A 372 6.96 1.48 -13.49
C ARG A 372 7.82 2.56 -12.84
N TRP A 373 8.55 2.14 -11.80
CA TRP A 373 9.46 3.03 -11.10
C TRP A 373 10.76 2.31 -10.74
N THR A 374 11.87 3.01 -10.88
CA THR A 374 13.22 2.61 -10.46
C THR A 374 13.77 3.52 -9.37
N ASN A 375 12.99 4.51 -8.93
CA ASN A 375 13.37 5.48 -7.92
C ASN A 375 12.16 5.91 -7.09
N MET A 376 12.35 6.08 -5.77
CA MET A 376 11.28 6.39 -4.84
C MET A 376 10.77 7.83 -4.94
N THR A 377 11.63 8.77 -5.30
CA THR A 377 11.19 10.16 -5.53
C THR A 377 10.26 10.22 -6.74
N ALA A 378 10.60 9.56 -7.86
CA ALA A 378 9.73 9.48 -9.02
C ALA A 378 8.36 8.83 -8.70
N PHE A 379 8.34 7.80 -7.85
CA PHE A 379 7.10 7.17 -7.37
C PHE A 379 6.23 8.15 -6.57
N THR A 380 6.80 8.83 -5.58
CA THR A 380 6.06 9.77 -4.74
C THR A 380 5.58 11.01 -5.50
N ASP A 381 6.39 11.52 -6.43
CA ASP A 381 6.04 12.66 -7.29
C ASP A 381 4.89 12.32 -8.23
N GLU A 382 4.87 11.12 -8.80
CA GLU A 382 3.78 10.67 -9.63
C GLU A 382 2.47 10.60 -8.84
N VAL A 383 2.50 10.00 -7.63
CA VAL A 383 1.33 9.97 -6.74
C VAL A 383 0.85 11.37 -6.42
N ALA A 384 1.75 12.29 -6.05
CA ALA A 384 1.41 13.67 -5.70
C ALA A 384 0.76 14.40 -6.87
N ASN A 385 1.35 14.31 -8.08
CA ASN A 385 0.81 14.93 -9.29
C ASN A 385 -0.54 14.34 -9.69
N ALA A 386 -0.71 13.02 -9.58
CA ALA A 386 -1.98 12.36 -9.85
C ALA A 386 -3.13 12.92 -9.01
N ARG A 387 -2.86 13.29 -7.74
CA ARG A 387 -3.89 13.86 -6.85
C ARG A 387 -4.31 15.28 -7.25
N ILE A 388 -3.38 16.06 -7.79
CA ILE A 388 -3.68 17.39 -8.36
C ILE A 388 -4.49 17.22 -9.66
N TRP A 389 -4.02 16.36 -10.55
CA TRP A 389 -4.70 16.09 -11.84
C TRP A 389 -6.07 15.42 -11.67
N SER A 390 -6.30 14.76 -10.53
CA SER A 390 -7.63 14.26 -10.18
C SER A 390 -8.57 15.34 -9.65
N GLY A 391 -8.06 16.50 -9.26
CA GLY A 391 -8.86 17.58 -8.67
C GLY A 391 -9.18 17.38 -7.19
N PHE A 392 -8.35 16.62 -6.46
CA PHE A 392 -8.64 16.22 -5.08
C PHE A 392 -7.79 16.90 -4.03
N HIS A 393 -6.54 17.28 -4.36
CA HIS A 393 -5.56 17.83 -3.42
C HIS A 393 -4.75 18.97 -4.04
N TYR A 394 -4.54 20.03 -3.26
CA TYR A 394 -3.66 21.14 -3.62
C TYR A 394 -2.18 20.73 -3.54
N ARG A 395 -1.30 21.47 -4.24
CA ARG A 395 0.13 21.19 -4.28
C ARG A 395 0.77 21.23 -2.89
N PHE A 396 0.49 22.24 -2.07
CA PHE A 396 0.99 22.31 -0.70
C PHE A 396 0.58 21.09 0.12
N SER A 397 -0.65 20.61 -0.05
CA SER A 397 -1.18 19.44 0.64
C SER A 397 -0.49 18.15 0.22
N THR A 398 -0.14 18.00 -1.07
CA THR A 398 0.60 16.82 -1.55
C THR A 398 2.03 16.79 -1.02
N ARG A 399 2.74 17.93 -1.01
CA ARG A 399 4.08 18.04 -0.43
C ARG A 399 4.10 17.67 1.05
N VAL A 400 3.20 18.28 1.82
CA VAL A 400 3.10 18.02 3.27
C VAL A 400 2.75 16.56 3.54
N GLY A 401 1.84 15.96 2.76
CA GLY A 401 1.51 14.54 2.89
C GLY A 401 2.72 13.64 2.63
N THR A 402 3.49 13.88 1.57
CA THR A 402 4.70 13.12 1.25
C THR A 402 5.76 13.24 2.37
N ASP A 403 6.04 14.45 2.82
CA ASP A 403 6.98 14.72 3.91
C ASP A 403 6.60 14.02 5.22
N MET A 404 5.33 14.07 5.56
CA MET A 404 4.78 13.42 6.75
C MET A 404 4.95 11.90 6.64
N GLY A 405 4.66 11.34 5.47
CA GLY A 405 4.85 9.91 5.20
C GLY A 405 6.30 9.47 5.30
N LEU A 406 7.23 10.21 4.71
CA LEU A 406 8.67 9.94 4.81
C LEU A 406 9.13 9.83 6.27
N LYS A 407 8.73 10.80 7.10
CA LYS A 407 9.07 10.82 8.53
C LYS A 407 8.48 9.62 9.28
N ILE A 408 7.24 9.24 8.98
CA ILE A 408 6.59 8.07 9.60
C ILE A 408 7.30 6.78 9.16
N GLY A 409 7.57 6.60 7.88
CA GLY A 409 8.26 5.41 7.36
C GLY A 409 9.64 5.22 7.98
N GLU A 410 10.43 6.30 8.05
CA GLU A 410 11.74 6.28 8.72
C GLU A 410 11.63 5.98 10.22
N TYR A 411 10.65 6.58 10.89
CA TYR A 411 10.42 6.33 12.33
C TYR A 411 10.07 4.87 12.59
N VAL A 412 9.12 4.30 11.84
CA VAL A 412 8.72 2.90 11.98
C VAL A 412 9.91 1.98 11.75
N ALA A 413 10.66 2.18 10.67
CA ALA A 413 11.84 1.37 10.37
C ALA A 413 12.95 1.44 11.45
N LYS A 414 13.01 2.53 12.22
CA LYS A 414 14.00 2.73 13.29
C LYS A 414 13.49 2.36 14.69
N SER A 415 12.17 2.24 14.88
CA SER A 415 11.58 2.11 16.23
C SER A 415 11.15 0.69 16.56
N VAL A 416 10.68 -0.10 15.59
CA VAL A 416 10.16 -1.45 15.82
C VAL A 416 10.92 -2.50 15.03
N MET A 417 10.85 -3.76 15.45
CA MET A 417 11.43 -4.91 14.74
C MET A 417 12.95 -4.74 14.45
N GLN A 418 13.67 -4.13 15.38
CA GLN A 418 15.09 -3.84 15.20
C GLN A 418 15.93 -5.12 15.26
N PRO A 419 17.04 -5.23 14.49
CA PRO A 419 17.96 -6.33 14.62
C PRO A 419 18.40 -6.53 16.08
N VAL A 420 18.46 -7.77 16.54
CA VAL A 420 19.09 -8.10 17.81
C VAL A 420 20.59 -7.97 17.61
N ALA A 421 21.27 -7.21 18.47
CA ALA A 421 22.72 -7.09 18.43
C ALA A 421 23.34 -8.51 18.52
N THR A 422 24.01 -8.93 17.47
CA THR A 422 24.82 -10.14 17.52
C THR A 422 26.01 -9.80 18.40
N ASN A 423 26.04 -10.32 19.63
CA ASN A 423 27.27 -10.31 20.40
C ASN A 423 28.28 -11.16 19.59
N LEU A 424 29.17 -10.47 18.88
CA LEU A 424 30.37 -11.11 18.34
C LEU A 424 31.19 -11.55 19.57
N GLN A 425 31.03 -12.82 19.93
CA GLN A 425 31.97 -13.50 20.84
C GLN A 425 33.20 -13.90 20.06
#